data_3d467dcd0ac754dcfec5b9706bd5d443
#
_entry.id   3d467dcd0ac754dcfec5b9706bd5d443
#
_cell.length_a   1.000
_cell.length_b   1.000
_cell.length_c   1.000
_cell.angle_alpha   90.00
_cell.angle_beta   90.00
_cell.angle_gamma   90.00
#
_symmetry.space_group_name_H-M   'P 1'
#
loop_
_entity.id
_entity.type
_entity.pdbx_description
1 polymer ?
#
loop_
_entity_poly.entity_id
_entity_poly.type
_entity_poly.pdbx_seq_one_letter_code
_entity_poly.pdbx_strand_id
1 'polypeptide(L)'
;MKRSLSSAGKTDTGKVRARNEDAILVRDDLGLWAVADGLGGHAAGDDASTAIVQRLGALSRDGSIGDFIESIEDTLQAVNRDLRAMASSRGVALIASTVVMLVNGDDFLLCGWVGDSRAYAWHDGAMRRLTRDHVHDGGDGVTPGALTRAIGADDVLHVDWVVATPRPGMRFLLCSDGVNKELSDTELDDLLGRHREPDHVLEHVFDTALSRRARDNLSAVVVRLHP
;
A
#
# COMPACT_ATOMS: atom_id res chain seq x y z
N MET A 1 11.83 -18.11 17.12
CA MET A 1 12.54 -16.83 17.43
C MET A 1 11.80 -15.71 16.70
N LYS A 2 11.48 -14.60 17.39
CA LYS A 2 10.89 -13.43 16.74
C LYS A 2 11.89 -12.90 15.70
N ARG A 3 11.48 -12.74 14.43
CA ARG A 3 12.36 -12.20 13.37
C ARG A 3 12.70 -10.76 13.70
N SER A 4 13.96 -10.39 13.51
CA SER A 4 14.37 -9.00 13.57
C SER A 4 13.99 -8.32 12.25
N LEU A 5 13.26 -7.22 12.34
CA LEU A 5 12.78 -6.43 11.22
C LEU A 5 13.21 -4.99 11.41
N SER A 6 13.43 -4.28 10.32
CA SER A 6 13.49 -2.82 10.29
C SER A 6 12.61 -2.32 9.16
N SER A 7 11.99 -1.18 9.35
CA SER A 7 11.15 -0.57 8.34
C SER A 7 11.28 0.94 8.35
N ALA A 8 10.92 1.56 7.23
CA ALA A 8 10.77 2.99 7.10
C ALA A 8 9.62 3.29 6.13
N GLY A 9 9.03 4.46 6.27
CA GLY A 9 7.96 4.94 5.40
C GLY A 9 8.16 6.41 5.05
N LYS A 10 7.84 6.77 3.82
CA LYS A 10 7.90 8.14 3.32
C LYS A 10 6.70 8.44 2.43
N THR A 11 6.17 9.64 2.53
CA THR A 11 5.11 10.15 1.66
C THR A 11 5.44 11.58 1.24
N ASP A 12 5.06 11.96 0.02
CA ASP A 12 5.31 13.28 -0.56
C ASP A 12 4.14 13.66 -1.49
N THR A 13 3.77 14.92 -1.49
CA THR A 13 2.68 15.42 -2.34
C THR A 13 3.00 15.35 -3.85
N GLY A 14 4.27 15.22 -4.20
CA GLY A 14 4.73 15.36 -5.58
C GLY A 14 4.77 16.82 -6.03
N LYS A 15 4.89 17.02 -7.35
CA LYS A 15 5.12 18.37 -7.91
C LYS A 15 3.87 19.04 -8.48
N VAL A 16 2.79 18.29 -8.67
CA VAL A 16 1.60 18.76 -9.42
C VAL A 16 0.35 18.77 -8.58
N ARG A 17 0.19 17.80 -7.67
CA ARG A 17 -0.99 17.75 -6.80
C ARG A 17 -0.97 18.87 -5.77
N ALA A 18 -2.13 19.44 -5.46
CA ALA A 18 -2.27 20.48 -4.44
C ALA A 18 -2.28 19.89 -3.03
N ARG A 19 -2.63 18.62 -2.88
CA ARG A 19 -2.73 17.89 -1.61
C ARG A 19 -2.14 16.50 -1.73
N ASN A 20 -1.76 15.94 -0.61
CA ASN A 20 -1.41 14.53 -0.52
C ASN A 20 -2.66 13.76 -0.06
N GLU A 21 -3.17 12.91 -0.92
CA GLU A 21 -4.30 12.03 -0.65
C GLU A 21 -3.85 10.60 -0.32
N ASP A 22 -2.53 10.36 -0.32
CA ASP A 22 -1.94 9.12 0.17
C ASP A 22 -1.78 9.11 1.69
N ALA A 23 -1.81 7.93 2.29
CA ALA A 23 -1.47 7.72 3.69
C ALA A 23 -0.64 6.43 3.86
N ILE A 24 0.24 6.42 4.86
CA ILE A 24 1.10 5.27 5.15
C ILE A 24 0.97 4.82 6.60
N LEU A 25 1.15 3.53 6.84
CA LEU A 25 1.23 2.92 8.17
C LEU A 25 2.55 2.17 8.32
N VAL A 26 3.27 2.45 9.42
CA VAL A 26 4.47 1.74 9.85
C VAL A 26 4.29 1.35 11.31
N ARG A 27 3.95 0.10 11.59
CA ARG A 27 3.70 -0.44 12.92
C ARG A 27 4.52 -1.72 13.12
N ASP A 28 5.81 -1.56 13.40
CA ASP A 28 6.75 -2.65 13.65
C ASP A 28 6.36 -3.51 14.85
N ASP A 29 5.77 -2.89 15.86
CA ASP A 29 5.26 -3.56 17.07
C ASP A 29 4.11 -4.54 16.75
N LEU A 30 3.23 -4.18 15.79
CA LEU A 30 2.17 -5.05 15.29
C LEU A 30 2.65 -5.99 14.18
N GLY A 31 3.76 -5.66 13.51
CA GLY A 31 4.16 -6.31 12.26
C GLY A 31 3.18 -6.02 11.14
N LEU A 32 2.71 -4.77 11.04
CA LEU A 32 1.75 -4.31 10.05
C LEU A 32 2.23 -3.02 9.39
N TRP A 33 2.30 -3.06 8.06
CA TRP A 33 2.67 -1.92 7.22
C TRP A 33 1.66 -1.77 6.11
N ALA A 34 1.33 -0.53 5.74
CA ALA A 34 0.40 -0.28 4.64
C ALA A 34 0.70 1.04 3.91
N VAL A 35 0.27 1.08 2.65
CA VAL A 35 0.15 2.28 1.83
C VAL A 35 -1.28 2.32 1.32
N ALA A 36 -1.94 3.47 1.43
CA ALA A 36 -3.28 3.72 0.94
C ALA A 36 -3.25 4.98 0.06
N ASP A 37 -3.85 4.90 -1.13
CA ASP A 37 -3.95 5.98 -2.11
C ASP A 37 -5.41 6.37 -2.25
N GLY A 38 -5.72 7.59 -1.85
CA GLY A 38 -7.08 8.10 -1.74
C GLY A 38 -7.64 8.63 -3.05
N LEU A 39 -8.89 8.31 -3.31
CA LEU A 39 -9.64 8.66 -4.50
C LEU A 39 -10.91 9.41 -4.12
N GLY A 40 -11.07 10.62 -4.62
CA GLY A 40 -12.28 11.39 -4.38
C GLY A 40 -12.08 12.86 -4.73
N GLY A 41 -13.08 13.48 -5.35
CA GLY A 41 -13.04 14.92 -5.60
C GLY A 41 -13.13 15.73 -4.30
N HIS A 42 -12.49 16.93 -4.26
CA HIS A 42 -12.69 17.94 -3.20
C HIS A 42 -12.32 17.50 -1.77
N ALA A 43 -11.10 17.00 -1.55
CA ALA A 43 -10.55 16.59 -0.23
C ALA A 43 -11.17 15.32 0.39
N ALA A 44 -11.82 14.48 -0.39
CA ALA A 44 -12.41 13.24 0.11
C ALA A 44 -11.44 12.04 0.00
N GLY A 45 -10.40 12.14 -0.84
CA GLY A 45 -9.37 11.11 -0.97
C GLY A 45 -8.50 10.99 0.28
N ASP A 46 -8.06 12.12 0.85
CA ASP A 46 -7.27 12.16 2.08
C ASP A 46 -8.07 11.62 3.29
N ASP A 47 -9.38 11.89 3.37
CA ASP A 47 -10.25 11.30 4.39
C ASP A 47 -10.27 9.75 4.26
N ALA A 48 -10.33 9.22 3.03
CA ALA A 48 -10.42 7.79 2.78
C ALA A 48 -9.12 7.05 3.14
N SER A 49 -7.99 7.48 2.61
CA SER A 49 -6.69 6.86 2.89
C SER A 49 -6.31 6.96 4.36
N THR A 50 -6.56 8.14 4.97
CA THR A 50 -6.33 8.39 6.39
C THR A 50 -7.19 7.49 7.28
N ALA A 51 -8.47 7.30 6.94
CA ALA A 51 -9.37 6.42 7.72
C ALA A 51 -8.85 4.98 7.74
N ILE A 52 -8.32 4.48 6.61
CA ILE A 52 -7.75 3.14 6.52
C ILE A 52 -6.55 3.01 7.47
N VAL A 53 -5.54 3.88 7.33
CA VAL A 53 -4.29 3.74 8.09
C VAL A 53 -4.50 3.99 9.59
N GLN A 54 -5.39 4.92 9.96
CA GLN A 54 -5.71 5.18 11.36
C GLN A 54 -6.39 3.98 12.03
N ARG A 55 -7.38 3.37 11.37
CA ARG A 55 -8.09 2.22 11.93
C ARG A 55 -7.23 0.96 11.96
N LEU A 56 -6.45 0.70 10.92
CA LEU A 56 -5.46 -0.37 10.95
C LEU A 56 -4.40 -0.15 12.03
N GLY A 57 -3.95 1.10 12.19
CA GLY A 57 -3.00 1.48 13.23
C GLY A 57 -3.54 1.40 14.67
N ALA A 58 -4.85 1.41 14.85
CA ALA A 58 -5.50 1.28 16.16
C ALA A 58 -5.74 -0.19 16.58
N LEU A 59 -5.47 -1.16 15.70
CA LEU A 59 -5.58 -2.57 16.03
C LEU A 59 -4.58 -2.97 17.12
N SER A 60 -4.96 -3.98 17.90
CA SER A 60 -4.06 -4.71 18.79
C SER A 60 -3.80 -6.10 18.21
N ARG A 61 -2.62 -6.65 18.50
CA ARG A 61 -2.26 -8.00 18.09
C ARG A 61 -2.41 -8.96 19.27
N ASP A 62 -3.64 -9.10 19.74
CA ASP A 62 -4.01 -10.03 20.77
C ASP A 62 -4.50 -11.34 20.14
N GLY A 63 -4.11 -12.48 20.69
CA GLY A 63 -4.52 -13.78 20.16
C GLY A 63 -3.61 -14.33 19.04
N SER A 64 -4.19 -15.16 18.17
CA SER A 64 -3.46 -15.79 17.07
C SER A 64 -3.27 -14.85 15.88
N ILE A 65 -2.36 -15.22 14.96
CA ILE A 65 -2.21 -14.48 13.70
C ILE A 65 -3.50 -14.55 12.85
N GLY A 66 -4.29 -15.61 12.97
CA GLY A 66 -5.59 -15.73 12.31
C GLY A 66 -6.57 -14.69 12.80
N ASP A 67 -6.68 -14.51 14.12
CA ASP A 67 -7.56 -13.51 14.74
C ASP A 67 -7.12 -12.08 14.33
N PHE A 68 -5.83 -11.85 14.18
CA PHE A 68 -5.31 -10.56 13.74
C PHE A 68 -5.66 -10.27 12.26
N ILE A 69 -5.54 -11.27 11.38
CA ILE A 69 -5.94 -11.15 9.96
C ILE A 69 -7.45 -10.88 9.86
N GLU A 70 -8.27 -11.59 10.60
CA GLU A 70 -9.72 -11.36 10.66
C GLU A 70 -10.03 -9.94 11.14
N SER A 71 -9.33 -9.44 12.16
CA SER A 71 -9.47 -8.06 12.65
C SER A 71 -9.10 -7.02 11.59
N ILE A 72 -8.11 -7.30 10.74
CA ILE A 72 -7.75 -6.45 9.60
C ILE A 72 -8.88 -6.44 8.58
N GLU A 73 -9.40 -7.61 8.18
CA GLU A 73 -10.50 -7.70 7.22
C GLU A 73 -11.76 -7.02 7.72
N ASP A 74 -12.17 -7.24 8.96
CA ASP A 74 -13.30 -6.59 9.60
C ASP A 74 -13.16 -5.07 9.63
N THR A 75 -11.95 -4.59 9.93
CA THR A 75 -11.64 -3.17 9.93
C THR A 75 -11.80 -2.57 8.53
N LEU A 76 -11.26 -3.22 7.50
CA LEU A 76 -11.40 -2.75 6.12
C LEU A 76 -12.85 -2.78 5.64
N GLN A 77 -13.63 -3.81 6.02
CA GLN A 77 -15.07 -3.87 5.76
C GLN A 77 -15.84 -2.73 6.44
N ALA A 78 -15.48 -2.39 7.67
CA ALA A 78 -16.08 -1.26 8.38
C ALA A 78 -15.76 0.07 7.69
N VAL A 79 -14.47 0.29 7.31
CA VAL A 79 -14.07 1.48 6.54
C VAL A 79 -14.84 1.55 5.22
N ASN A 80 -14.97 0.44 4.49
CA ASN A 80 -15.71 0.39 3.24
C ASN A 80 -17.16 0.89 3.39
N ARG A 81 -17.86 0.40 4.42
CA ARG A 81 -19.23 0.86 4.70
C ARG A 81 -19.28 2.35 5.04
N ASP A 82 -18.34 2.84 5.85
CA ASP A 82 -18.33 4.24 6.30
C ASP A 82 -18.03 5.20 5.16
N LEU A 83 -17.09 4.87 4.26
CA LEU A 83 -16.77 5.69 3.09
C LEU A 83 -17.95 5.80 2.15
N ARG A 84 -18.69 4.72 1.92
CA ARG A 84 -19.91 4.72 1.10
C ARG A 84 -21.03 5.57 1.73
N ALA A 85 -21.21 5.44 3.05
CA ALA A 85 -22.16 6.28 3.77
C ALA A 85 -21.76 7.76 3.71
N MET A 86 -20.47 8.07 3.80
CA MET A 86 -19.93 9.42 3.66
C MET A 86 -20.16 9.97 2.25
N ALA A 87 -19.90 9.19 1.20
CA ALA A 87 -20.16 9.60 -0.18
C ALA A 87 -21.64 9.94 -0.38
N SER A 88 -22.53 9.09 0.11
CA SER A 88 -23.98 9.32 0.07
C SER A 88 -24.39 10.59 0.82
N SER A 89 -23.87 10.81 2.03
CA SER A 89 -24.20 11.98 2.85
C SER A 89 -23.68 13.30 2.27
N ARG A 90 -22.53 13.26 1.58
CA ARG A 90 -21.95 14.43 0.92
C ARG A 90 -22.51 14.65 -0.50
N GLY A 91 -23.32 13.74 -1.01
CA GLY A 91 -23.87 13.82 -2.37
C GLY A 91 -22.81 13.71 -3.47
N VAL A 92 -21.70 13.02 -3.20
CA VAL A 92 -20.63 12.78 -4.19
C VAL A 92 -20.70 11.34 -4.71
N ALA A 93 -20.23 11.14 -5.94
CA ALA A 93 -20.32 9.83 -6.59
C ALA A 93 -19.45 8.76 -5.91
N LEU A 94 -18.30 9.13 -5.39
CA LEU A 94 -17.34 8.19 -4.81
C LEU A 94 -16.42 8.87 -3.79
N ILE A 95 -16.18 8.19 -2.66
CA ILE A 95 -15.10 8.40 -1.72
C ILE A 95 -14.46 7.04 -1.50
N ALA A 96 -13.24 6.86 -1.94
CA ALA A 96 -12.60 5.55 -1.95
C ALA A 96 -11.09 5.65 -1.74
N SER A 97 -10.45 4.51 -1.53
CA SER A 97 -9.00 4.42 -1.47
C SER A 97 -8.55 3.03 -1.90
N THR A 98 -7.36 2.95 -2.50
CA THR A 98 -6.63 1.69 -2.59
C THR A 98 -6.06 1.33 -1.22
N VAL A 99 -5.57 0.13 -1.07
CA VAL A 99 -4.67 -0.27 0.01
C VAL A 99 -3.74 -1.38 -0.47
N VAL A 100 -2.48 -1.31 -0.08
CA VAL A 100 -1.54 -2.43 -0.11
C VAL A 100 -0.91 -2.56 1.26
N MET A 101 -0.85 -3.78 1.79
CA MET A 101 -0.36 -4.03 3.15
C MET A 101 0.50 -5.28 3.23
N LEU A 102 1.41 -5.28 4.21
CA LEU A 102 2.22 -6.43 4.59
C LEU A 102 1.97 -6.75 6.06
N VAL A 103 1.69 -8.01 6.36
CA VAL A 103 1.47 -8.53 7.70
C VAL A 103 2.56 -9.55 8.01
N ASN A 104 3.27 -9.36 9.12
CA ASN A 104 4.26 -10.33 9.60
C ASN A 104 3.58 -11.41 10.42
N GLY A 105 3.42 -12.60 9.86
CA GLY A 105 3.02 -13.81 10.56
C GLY A 105 4.18 -14.47 11.31
N ASP A 106 3.89 -15.57 12.00
CA ASP A 106 4.91 -16.29 12.77
C ASP A 106 5.94 -16.94 11.83
N ASP A 107 5.47 -17.68 10.81
CA ASP A 107 6.31 -18.41 9.85
C ASP A 107 6.14 -17.93 8.40
N PHE A 108 5.33 -16.91 8.16
CA PHE A 108 5.04 -16.37 6.84
C PHE A 108 4.95 -14.84 6.87
N LEU A 109 4.92 -14.24 5.69
CA LEU A 109 4.48 -12.88 5.46
C LEU A 109 3.25 -12.91 4.57
N LEU A 110 2.27 -12.10 4.88
CA LEU A 110 1.03 -12.02 4.10
C LEU A 110 0.95 -10.63 3.48
N CYS A 111 0.84 -10.57 2.17
CA CYS A 111 0.57 -9.33 1.46
C CYS A 111 -0.89 -9.30 1.04
N GLY A 112 -1.60 -8.25 1.44
CA GLY A 112 -3.00 -7.99 1.07
C GLY A 112 -3.12 -6.71 0.27
N TRP A 113 -4.05 -6.66 -0.71
CA TRP A 113 -4.27 -5.44 -1.48
C TRP A 113 -5.68 -5.32 -2.07
N VAL A 114 -6.06 -4.07 -2.30
CA VAL A 114 -7.23 -3.64 -3.08
C VAL A 114 -6.82 -2.42 -3.89
N GLY A 115 -6.94 -2.47 -5.21
CA GLY A 115 -6.56 -1.39 -6.12
C GLY A 115 -5.28 -1.67 -6.91
N ASP A 116 -4.55 -0.63 -7.26
CA ASP A 116 -3.35 -0.64 -8.10
C ASP A 116 -2.07 -0.17 -7.39
N SER A 117 -2.15 0.11 -6.08
CA SER A 117 -0.96 0.20 -5.23
C SER A 117 -0.26 -1.16 -5.19
N ARG A 118 1.07 -1.15 -5.20
CA ARG A 118 1.85 -2.35 -5.45
C ARG A 118 2.72 -2.77 -4.27
N ALA A 119 2.94 -4.09 -4.17
CA ALA A 119 3.95 -4.68 -3.31
C ALA A 119 4.97 -5.48 -4.12
N TYR A 120 6.23 -5.34 -3.74
CA TYR A 120 7.35 -6.07 -4.31
C TYR A 120 8.15 -6.77 -3.20
N ALA A 121 8.70 -7.92 -3.52
CA ALA A 121 9.65 -8.65 -2.68
C ALA A 121 10.97 -8.79 -3.42
N TRP A 122 12.08 -8.39 -2.79
CA TRP A 122 13.43 -8.52 -3.29
C TRP A 122 14.22 -9.53 -2.45
N HIS A 123 14.86 -10.49 -3.12
CA HIS A 123 15.74 -11.48 -2.49
C HIS A 123 16.70 -12.08 -3.51
N ASP A 124 17.94 -12.35 -3.10
CA ASP A 124 18.98 -13.02 -3.90
C ASP A 124 19.21 -12.40 -5.29
N GLY A 125 19.21 -11.06 -5.35
CA GLY A 125 19.51 -10.33 -6.59
C GLY A 125 18.34 -10.17 -7.54
N ALA A 126 17.12 -10.49 -7.13
CA ALA A 126 15.94 -10.35 -7.97
C ALA A 126 14.73 -9.80 -7.21
N MET A 127 14.00 -8.91 -7.85
CA MET A 127 12.71 -8.39 -7.38
C MET A 127 11.55 -9.14 -8.04
N ARG A 128 10.52 -9.42 -7.27
CA ARG A 128 9.26 -9.98 -7.75
C ARG A 128 8.08 -9.13 -7.27
N ARG A 129 7.21 -8.71 -8.18
CA ARG A 129 5.94 -8.09 -7.82
C ARG A 129 5.01 -9.14 -7.19
N LEU A 130 4.41 -8.82 -6.06
CA LEU A 130 3.49 -9.68 -5.32
C LEU A 130 2.03 -9.44 -5.71
N THR A 131 1.69 -8.19 -6.04
CA THR A 131 0.32 -7.76 -6.34
C THR A 131 0.03 -7.79 -7.84
N ARG A 132 -1.26 -7.92 -8.17
CA ARG A 132 -1.80 -7.69 -9.51
C ARG A 132 -2.77 -6.53 -9.44
N ASP A 133 -2.53 -5.50 -10.26
CA ASP A 133 -3.35 -4.29 -10.25
C ASP A 133 -4.83 -4.61 -10.59
N HIS A 134 -5.74 -4.04 -9.82
CA HIS A 134 -7.18 -4.12 -10.08
C HIS A 134 -7.59 -2.97 -11.00
N VAL A 135 -7.25 -3.10 -12.28
CA VAL A 135 -7.52 -2.10 -13.31
C VAL A 135 -8.16 -2.73 -14.54
N HIS A 136 -8.89 -1.92 -15.31
CA HIS A 136 -9.41 -2.33 -16.62
C HIS A 136 -8.29 -2.36 -17.67
N ASP A 137 -8.24 -3.43 -18.45
CA ASP A 137 -7.30 -3.60 -19.56
C ASP A 137 -7.64 -2.73 -20.79
N GLY A 138 -8.78 -2.02 -20.74
CA GLY A 138 -9.29 -1.22 -21.85
C GLY A 138 -10.10 -2.07 -22.84
N GLY A 139 -11.40 -2.02 -22.72
CA GLY A 139 -12.40 -2.66 -23.58
C GLY A 139 -13.76 -2.05 -23.25
N ASP A 140 -14.77 -2.28 -24.08
CA ASP A 140 -16.16 -1.88 -23.86
C ASP A 140 -16.36 -0.38 -23.53
N GLY A 141 -15.46 0.51 -24.03
CA GLY A 141 -15.56 1.96 -23.81
C GLY A 141 -15.05 2.42 -22.44
N VAL A 142 -14.46 1.55 -21.62
CA VAL A 142 -13.84 1.91 -20.34
C VAL A 142 -12.40 2.38 -20.57
N THR A 143 -12.01 3.44 -19.87
CA THR A 143 -10.65 3.98 -19.94
C THR A 143 -9.65 2.94 -19.42
N PRO A 144 -8.60 2.59 -20.19
CA PRO A 144 -7.53 1.73 -19.72
C PRO A 144 -6.91 2.28 -18.45
N GLY A 145 -6.66 1.42 -17.45
CA GLY A 145 -6.10 1.80 -16.16
C GLY A 145 -7.10 2.34 -15.15
N ALA A 146 -8.40 2.41 -15.48
CA ALA A 146 -9.42 2.72 -14.49
C ALA A 146 -9.51 1.60 -13.46
N LEU A 147 -9.57 1.96 -12.17
CA LEU A 147 -9.69 1.00 -11.08
C LEU A 147 -10.98 0.16 -11.20
N THR A 148 -10.84 -1.13 -10.99
CA THR A 148 -11.97 -2.07 -10.89
C THR A 148 -12.36 -2.40 -9.46
N ARG A 149 -11.49 -2.08 -8.48
CA ARG A 149 -11.73 -2.29 -7.04
C ARG A 149 -11.06 -1.20 -6.23
N ALA A 150 -11.78 -0.68 -5.24
CA ALA A 150 -11.28 0.21 -4.20
C ALA A 150 -12.11 0.07 -2.93
N ILE A 151 -11.55 0.38 -1.77
CA ILE A 151 -12.30 0.46 -0.51
C ILE A 151 -13.21 1.68 -0.58
N GLY A 152 -14.51 1.48 -0.39
CA GLY A 152 -15.55 2.52 -0.56
C GLY A 152 -16.28 2.48 -1.91
N ALA A 153 -15.86 1.63 -2.86
CA ALA A 153 -16.48 1.56 -4.19
C ALA A 153 -17.72 0.66 -4.22
N ASP A 154 -17.61 -0.55 -3.68
CA ASP A 154 -18.63 -1.58 -3.81
C ASP A 154 -19.25 -1.98 -2.45
N ASP A 155 -20.44 -2.64 -2.49
CA ASP A 155 -21.10 -3.13 -1.29
C ASP A 155 -20.28 -4.18 -0.54
N VAL A 156 -19.64 -5.07 -1.29
CA VAL A 156 -18.81 -6.16 -0.77
C VAL A 156 -17.37 -5.88 -1.13
N LEU A 157 -16.54 -5.75 -0.11
CA LEU A 157 -15.10 -5.59 -0.27
C LEU A 157 -14.44 -6.97 -0.39
N HIS A 158 -13.64 -7.14 -1.42
CA HIS A 158 -12.77 -8.31 -1.60
C HIS A 158 -11.31 -7.87 -1.56
N VAL A 159 -10.59 -8.38 -0.56
CA VAL A 159 -9.14 -8.19 -0.41
C VAL A 159 -8.46 -9.40 -1.05
N ASP A 160 -7.53 -9.17 -1.96
CA ASP A 160 -6.67 -10.23 -2.48
C ASP A 160 -5.49 -10.44 -1.55
N TRP A 161 -5.08 -11.69 -1.38
CA TRP A 161 -4.00 -12.07 -0.48
C TRP A 161 -2.99 -12.99 -1.16
N VAL A 162 -1.70 -12.78 -0.86
CA VAL A 162 -0.62 -13.69 -1.26
C VAL A 162 0.32 -13.95 -0.08
N VAL A 163 0.71 -15.21 0.09
CA VAL A 163 1.66 -15.63 1.11
C VAL A 163 3.07 -15.57 0.55
N ALA A 164 4.00 -15.00 1.31
CA ALA A 164 5.42 -15.04 1.03
C ALA A 164 6.17 -15.81 2.13
N THR A 165 7.05 -16.72 1.74
CA THR A 165 7.95 -17.40 2.67
C THR A 165 9.09 -16.46 3.02
N PRO A 166 9.25 -16.08 4.30
CA PRO A 166 10.31 -15.18 4.72
C PRO A 166 11.69 -15.83 4.60
N ARG A 167 12.64 -15.07 4.11
CA ARG A 167 14.04 -15.47 4.05
C ARG A 167 14.93 -14.37 4.62
N PRO A 168 16.05 -14.70 5.26
CA PRO A 168 16.99 -13.70 5.76
C PRO A 168 17.45 -12.75 4.66
N GLY A 169 17.47 -11.45 4.95
CA GLY A 169 17.87 -10.43 4.00
C GLY A 169 16.83 -10.03 2.95
N MET A 170 15.62 -10.61 2.97
CA MET A 170 14.52 -10.14 2.12
C MET A 170 14.16 -8.69 2.43
N ARG A 171 13.77 -7.97 1.39
CA ARG A 171 13.22 -6.61 1.46
C ARG A 171 11.90 -6.55 0.74
N PHE A 172 10.97 -5.81 1.30
CA PHE A 172 9.66 -5.56 0.70
C PHE A 172 9.52 -4.06 0.47
N LEU A 173 8.94 -3.71 -0.67
CA LEU A 173 8.54 -2.35 -1.00
C LEU A 173 7.04 -2.36 -1.22
N LEU A 174 6.31 -1.55 -0.47
CA LEU A 174 4.92 -1.20 -0.72
C LEU A 174 4.90 0.22 -1.27
N CYS A 175 4.14 0.50 -2.30
CA CYS A 175 4.07 1.85 -2.86
C CYS A 175 2.72 2.16 -3.52
N SER A 176 2.33 3.45 -3.50
CA SER A 176 1.25 3.97 -4.33
C SER A 176 1.68 4.04 -5.79
N ASP A 177 0.72 4.21 -6.68
CA ASP A 177 0.92 4.21 -8.13
C ASP A 177 1.83 5.34 -8.62
N GLY A 178 1.87 6.47 -7.90
CA GLY A 178 2.77 7.57 -8.21
C GLY A 178 4.25 7.17 -8.24
N VAL A 179 4.66 6.20 -7.42
CA VAL A 179 6.03 5.69 -7.43
C VAL A 179 6.29 4.86 -8.69
N ASN A 180 5.45 3.87 -8.98
CA ASN A 180 5.67 2.99 -10.14
C ASN A 180 5.30 3.62 -11.49
N LYS A 181 4.63 4.77 -11.50
CA LYS A 181 4.48 5.61 -12.68
C LYS A 181 5.75 6.39 -13.03
N GLU A 182 6.57 6.70 -12.05
CA GLU A 182 7.84 7.41 -12.23
C GLU A 182 9.05 6.46 -12.34
N LEU A 183 9.08 5.34 -11.62
CA LEU A 183 10.17 4.35 -11.67
C LEU A 183 9.66 3.04 -12.27
N SER A 184 10.42 2.49 -13.21
CA SER A 184 10.18 1.15 -13.74
C SER A 184 10.52 0.07 -12.71
N ASP A 185 9.95 -1.13 -12.88
CA ASP A 185 10.27 -2.29 -12.04
C ASP A 185 11.79 -2.61 -12.04
N THR A 186 12.49 -2.40 -13.16
CA THR A 186 13.95 -2.59 -13.26
C THR A 186 14.71 -1.59 -12.39
N GLU A 187 14.28 -0.33 -12.33
CA GLU A 187 14.92 0.69 -11.50
C GLU A 187 14.65 0.44 -10.01
N LEU A 188 13.45 0.00 -9.67
CA LEU A 188 13.12 -0.41 -8.30
C LEU A 188 13.94 -1.63 -7.86
N ASP A 189 14.14 -2.61 -8.74
CA ASP A 189 15.00 -3.78 -8.49
C ASP A 189 16.44 -3.35 -8.19
N ASP A 190 17.01 -2.48 -9.03
CA ASP A 190 18.35 -1.91 -8.86
C ASP A 190 18.49 -1.20 -7.50
N LEU A 191 17.52 -0.33 -7.14
CA LEU A 191 17.55 0.42 -5.89
C LEU A 191 17.45 -0.51 -4.66
N LEU A 192 16.53 -1.46 -4.69
CA LEU A 192 16.40 -2.47 -3.63
C LEU A 192 17.64 -3.37 -3.55
N GLY A 193 18.32 -3.63 -4.66
CA GLY A 193 19.55 -4.41 -4.70
C GLY A 193 20.76 -3.68 -4.11
N ARG A 194 20.89 -2.40 -4.42
CA ARG A 194 22.05 -1.57 -4.00
C ARG A 194 21.97 -1.11 -2.54
N HIS A 195 20.77 -0.77 -2.09
CA HIS A 195 20.54 -0.19 -0.76
C HIS A 195 19.89 -1.23 0.16
N ARG A 196 20.50 -1.44 1.32
CA ARG A 196 20.01 -2.45 2.28
C ARG A 196 19.11 -1.86 3.34
N GLU A 197 19.40 -0.64 3.79
CA GLU A 197 18.65 0.01 4.86
C GLU A 197 17.37 0.66 4.29
N PRO A 198 16.21 0.48 4.94
CA PRO A 198 14.93 0.98 4.47
C PRO A 198 14.93 2.49 4.17
N ASP A 199 15.51 3.31 5.04
CA ASP A 199 15.60 4.76 4.84
C ASP A 199 16.39 5.13 3.59
N HIS A 200 17.52 4.46 3.33
CA HIS A 200 18.32 4.72 2.15
C HIS A 200 17.63 4.31 0.84
N VAL A 201 16.86 3.21 0.86
CA VAL A 201 16.03 2.83 -0.29
C VAL A 201 15.02 3.93 -0.57
N LEU A 202 14.27 4.38 0.46
CA LEU A 202 13.26 5.42 0.31
C LEU A 202 13.87 6.74 -0.18
N GLU A 203 15.00 7.17 0.38
CA GLU A 203 15.71 8.37 -0.07
C GLU A 203 15.94 8.33 -1.58
N HIS A 204 16.55 7.26 -2.10
CA HIS A 204 16.86 7.14 -3.52
C HIS A 204 15.62 6.97 -4.42
N VAL A 205 14.60 6.25 -3.96
CA VAL A 205 13.32 6.13 -4.67
C VAL A 205 12.67 7.50 -4.83
N PHE A 206 12.58 8.28 -3.74
CA PHE A 206 11.94 9.59 -3.76
C PHE A 206 12.78 10.63 -4.52
N ASP A 207 14.08 10.65 -4.35
CA ASP A 207 14.98 11.54 -5.09
C ASP A 207 14.87 11.28 -6.60
N THR A 208 14.83 10.00 -7.00
CA THR A 208 14.65 9.63 -8.41
C THR A 208 13.28 10.06 -8.94
N ALA A 209 12.19 9.76 -8.22
CA ALA A 209 10.84 10.14 -8.63
C ALA A 209 10.70 11.67 -8.70
N LEU A 210 11.17 12.39 -7.67
CA LEU A 210 11.13 13.86 -7.60
C LEU A 210 12.06 14.52 -8.61
N SER A 211 13.11 13.87 -9.08
CA SER A 211 13.92 14.40 -10.20
C SER A 211 13.16 14.40 -11.53
N ARG A 212 12.10 13.58 -11.64
CA ARG A 212 11.25 13.43 -12.81
C ARG A 212 10.01 14.34 -12.74
N ARG A 213 8.89 13.87 -13.26
CA ARG A 213 7.65 14.66 -13.33
C ARG A 213 6.91 14.68 -12.00
N ALA A 214 6.94 13.58 -11.23
CA ALA A 214 6.26 13.41 -9.95
C ALA A 214 4.84 14.02 -9.98
N ARG A 215 4.03 13.58 -10.95
CA ARG A 215 2.72 14.18 -11.22
C ARG A 215 1.67 13.81 -10.19
N ASP A 216 1.90 12.71 -9.47
CA ASP A 216 1.03 12.19 -8.44
C ASP A 216 1.66 12.27 -7.06
N ASN A 217 0.88 11.98 -6.02
CA ASN A 217 1.40 11.74 -4.69
C ASN A 217 2.33 10.52 -4.72
N LEU A 218 3.37 10.54 -3.91
CA LEU A 218 4.37 9.49 -3.82
C LEU A 218 4.35 8.93 -2.40
N SER A 219 4.06 7.66 -2.25
CA SER A 219 4.09 7.01 -0.94
C SER A 219 4.72 5.64 -1.03
N ALA A 220 5.61 5.34 -0.10
CA ALA A 220 6.25 4.04 -0.02
C ALA A 220 6.60 3.65 1.41
N VAL A 221 6.57 2.34 1.65
CA VAL A 221 7.06 1.71 2.89
C VAL A 221 8.02 0.59 2.48
N VAL A 222 9.20 0.58 3.11
CA VAL A 222 10.20 -0.48 2.93
C VAL A 222 10.32 -1.26 4.23
N VAL A 223 10.27 -2.58 4.12
CA VAL A 223 10.44 -3.51 5.25
C VAL A 223 11.60 -4.46 4.93
N ARG A 224 12.55 -4.61 5.85
CA ARG A 224 13.70 -5.50 5.71
C ARG A 224 13.67 -6.57 6.79
N LEU A 225 13.89 -7.82 6.38
CA LEU A 225 14.15 -8.94 7.27
C LEU A 225 15.66 -9.04 7.51
N HIS A 226 16.08 -8.98 8.77
CA HIS A 226 17.49 -9.19 9.10
C HIS A 226 17.87 -10.67 9.01
N PRO A 227 19.17 -10.96 8.78
CA PRO A 227 19.69 -12.33 8.80
C PRO A 227 19.48 -13.08 10.11
#